data_9ba3a25c95bf6c1e627b13df2afed968
#
_entry.id   9ba3a25c95bf6c1e627b13df2afed968
#
_cell.length_a   1.000
_cell.length_b   1.000
_cell.length_c   1.000
_cell.angle_alpha   90.00
_cell.angle_beta   90.00
_cell.angle_gamma   90.00
#
_symmetry.space_group_name_H-M   'P 1'
#
loop_
_entity.id
_entity.type
_entity.pdbx_description
1 polymer ?
#
loop_
_entity_poly.entity_id
_entity_poly.type
_entity_poly.pdbx_seq_one_letter_code
_entity_poly.pdbx_strand_id
1 'polypeptide(L)' 'MVEVEVGCGNGHFLVEYCTHHSGVAYLGIEIKSKRCLKTCQKIEKRGLERAYVVQGT' A
#
# COMPACT_ATOMS: atom_id res chain seq x y z
N MET A 1 -0.76 -15.66 0.37
CA MET A 1 -1.30 -14.92 1.52
C MET A 1 -1.63 -13.49 1.10
N VAL A 2 -2.73 -12.99 1.59
CA VAL A 2 -3.16 -11.60 1.34
C VAL A 2 -3.29 -10.86 2.66
N GLU A 3 -2.68 -9.70 2.75
CA GLU A 3 -2.81 -8.82 3.89
C GLU A 3 -3.64 -7.59 3.49
N VAL A 4 -4.52 -7.15 4.37
CA VAL A 4 -5.35 -5.97 4.15
C VAL A 4 -5.18 -5.00 5.31
N GLU A 5 -4.93 -3.74 4.97
CA GLU A 5 -4.81 -2.68 5.97
C GLU A 5 -5.82 -1.59 5.70
N VAL A 6 -6.71 -1.32 6.64
CA VAL A 6 -7.67 -0.23 6.54
C VAL A 6 -7.06 1.01 7.18
N GLY A 7 -7.08 2.12 6.44
CA GLY A 7 -6.47 3.36 6.89
C GLY A 7 -4.95 3.35 6.78
N CYS A 8 -4.43 2.94 5.61
CA CYS A 8 -2.98 2.82 5.42
C CYS A 8 -2.23 4.16 5.42
N GLY A 9 -2.94 5.28 5.41
CA GLY A 9 -2.34 6.60 5.47
C GLY A 9 -1.44 6.87 4.29
N ASN A 10 -0.22 7.37 4.56
CA ASN A 10 0.77 7.65 3.51
C ASN A 10 1.54 6.40 3.05
N GLY A 11 1.17 5.24 3.56
CA GLY A 11 1.72 3.99 3.10
C GLY A 11 3.09 3.62 3.65
N HIS A 12 3.54 4.24 4.72
CA HIS A 12 4.86 3.93 5.28
C HIS A 12 4.97 2.47 5.71
N PHE A 13 3.99 2.00 6.46
CA PHE A 13 3.99 0.61 6.92
C PHE A 13 3.82 -0.36 5.76
N LEU A 14 2.88 -0.06 4.85
CA LEU A 14 2.60 -0.89 3.69
C LEU A 14 3.86 -1.10 2.85
N VAL A 15 4.55 -0.01 2.53
CA VAL A 15 5.74 -0.05 1.69
C VAL A 15 6.87 -0.80 2.39
N GLU A 16 7.08 -0.53 3.67
CA GLU A 16 8.12 -1.20 4.45
C GLU A 16 7.86 -2.70 4.52
N TYR A 17 6.62 -3.07 4.84
CA TYR A 17 6.24 -4.47 4.94
C TYR A 17 6.43 -5.19 3.60
N CYS A 18 5.95 -4.60 2.50
CA CYS A 18 6.03 -5.22 1.18
C CYS A 18 7.47 -5.34 0.68
N THR A 19 8.34 -4.42 1.10
CA THR A 19 9.76 -4.49 0.74
C THR A 19 10.40 -5.75 1.32
N HIS A 20 9.98 -6.15 2.52
CA HIS A 20 10.59 -7.29 3.21
C HIS A 20 9.78 -8.59 3.07
N HIS A 21 8.61 -8.54 2.45
CA HIS A 21 7.73 -9.72 2.33
C HIS A 21 7.18 -9.82 0.91
N SER A 22 8.07 -10.08 -0.04
CA SER A 22 7.74 -10.06 -1.46
C SER A 22 6.71 -11.12 -1.87
N GLY A 23 6.56 -12.19 -1.09
CA GLY A 23 5.60 -13.24 -1.39
C GLY A 23 4.16 -12.95 -0.95
N VAL A 24 3.93 -11.80 -0.31
CA VAL A 24 2.62 -11.44 0.23
C VAL A 24 1.97 -10.39 -0.68
N ALA A 25 0.71 -10.61 -1.04
CA ALA A 25 -0.10 -9.59 -1.70
C ALA A 25 -0.67 -8.68 -0.62
N TYR A 26 -0.49 -7.37 -0.76
CA TYR A 26 -0.89 -6.40 0.25
C TYR A 26 -1.85 -5.38 -0.35
N LEU A 27 -2.98 -5.18 0.31
CA LEU A 27 -3.97 -4.20 -0.12
C LEU A 27 -4.18 -3.16 0.98
N GLY A 28 -3.84 -1.92 0.69
CA GLY A 28 -4.14 -0.80 1.57
C GLY A 28 -5.43 -0.11 1.14
N ILE A 29 -6.25 0.25 2.10
CA ILE A 29 -7.48 1.00 1.87
C ILE A 29 -7.36 2.33 2.59
N GLU A 30 -7.48 3.42 1.86
CA GLU A 30 -7.34 4.76 2.43
C GLU A 30 -8.46 5.66 1.92
N ILE A 31 -9.13 6.35 2.84
CA ILE A 31 -10.26 7.21 2.49
C ILE A 31 -9.81 8.53 1.84
N LYS A 32 -8.66 9.04 2.22
CA LYS A 32 -8.20 10.35 1.72
C LYS A 32 -7.43 10.20 0.42
N SER A 33 -7.93 10.86 -0.64
CA SER A 33 -7.34 10.72 -1.98
C SER A 33 -5.87 11.12 -2.05
N LYS A 34 -5.47 12.17 -1.32
CA LYS A 34 -4.07 12.61 -1.33
C LYS A 34 -3.14 11.56 -0.72
N ARG A 35 -3.57 10.92 0.37
CA ARG A 35 -2.77 9.87 1.00
C ARG A 35 -2.73 8.63 0.14
N CYS A 36 -3.86 8.29 -0.49
CA CYS A 36 -3.92 7.18 -1.43
C CYS A 36 -2.94 7.40 -2.58
N LEU A 37 -2.90 8.60 -3.14
CA LEU A 37 -1.98 8.94 -4.21
C LEU A 37 -0.52 8.83 -3.77
N LYS A 38 -0.19 9.32 -2.58
CA LYS A 38 1.17 9.23 -2.05
C LYS A 38 1.61 7.77 -1.87
N THR A 39 0.71 6.94 -1.38
CA THR A 39 0.99 5.51 -1.25
C THR A 39 1.24 4.87 -2.61
N CYS A 40 0.40 5.20 -3.59
CA CYS A 40 0.55 4.69 -4.94
C CYS A 40 1.91 5.10 -5.55
N GLN A 41 2.32 6.34 -5.36
CA GLN A 41 3.60 6.83 -5.83
C GLN A 41 4.78 6.09 -5.20
N LYS A 42 4.68 5.79 -3.91
CA LYS A 42 5.72 5.03 -3.21
C LYS A 42 5.82 3.60 -3.71
N ILE A 43 4.66 2.98 -3.99
CA ILE A 43 4.62 1.63 -4.55
C ILE A 43 5.33 1.60 -5.90
N GLU A 44 5.01 2.55 -6.77
CA GLU A 44 5.63 2.65 -8.09
C GLU A 44 7.13 2.89 -8.01
N LYS A 45 7.53 3.84 -7.16
CA LYS A 45 8.92 4.22 -7.02
C LYS A 45 9.78 3.05 -6.54
N ARG A 46 9.23 2.20 -5.71
CA ARG A 46 9.95 1.03 -5.19
C ARG A 46 9.78 -0.22 -6.04
N GLY A 47 8.96 -0.16 -7.08
CA GLY A 47 8.74 -1.30 -7.96
C GLY A 47 8.09 -2.49 -7.27
N LEU A 48 7.22 -2.24 -6.32
CA LEU A 48 6.54 -3.30 -5.58
C LEU A 48 5.40 -3.86 -6.44
N GLU A 49 5.49 -5.15 -6.78
CA GLU A 49 4.56 -5.76 -7.72
C GLU A 49 3.26 -6.25 -7.10
N ARG A 50 3.29 -6.57 -5.81
CA ARG A 50 2.12 -7.16 -5.13
C ARG A 50 1.56 -6.26 -4.04
N ALA A 51 1.84 -4.98 -4.13
CA ALA A 51 1.30 -3.97 -3.23
C ALA A 51 0.26 -3.15 -3.99
N TYR A 52 -0.90 -2.97 -3.38
CA TYR A 52 -2.02 -2.26 -3.99
C TYR A 52 -2.60 -1.29 -2.98
N VAL A 53 -3.12 -0.18 -3.46
CA VAL A 53 -3.85 0.75 -2.62
C VAL A 53 -5.10 1.21 -3.37
N VAL A 54 -6.22 1.26 -2.65
CA VAL A 54 -7.46 1.76 -3.22
C VAL A 54 -8.02 2.82 -2.29
N GLN A 55 -8.75 3.77 -2.88
CA GLN A 55 -9.46 4.77 -2.10
C GLN A 55 -10.83 4.21 -1.72
N GLY A 56 -11.13 4.26 -0.43
CA GLY A 56 -12.39 3.76 0.05
C GLY A 56 -12.53 3.92 1.54
N THR A 57 -13.65 3.50 2.04
CA THR A 57 -13.94 3.58 3.47
C THR A 57 -13.95 2.20 4.11
#